data_ce1f7301b0522c60b8ffb354fd8f3a99
#
_entry.id   ce1f7301b0522c60b8ffb354fd8f3a99
#
_cell.length_a   1.000
_cell.length_b   1.000
_cell.length_c   1.000
_cell.angle_alpha   90.00
_cell.angle_beta   90.00
_cell.angle_gamma   90.00
#
_symmetry.space_group_name_H-M   'P 1'
#
loop_
_entity.id
_entity.type
_entity.pdbx_description
1 polymer ?
#
loop_
_entity_poly.entity_id
_entity_poly.type
_entity_poly.pdbx_seq_one_letter_code
_entity_poly.pdbx_strand_id
1 'polypeptide(L)'
;MAKAKFERTKPHVNIGTIGHVDHGKTTLTAAITKVLHDKYPDLNEYTPFDQVDNAPEERDRGITINVSHVEYQTEARHYAHVDAPGHADYVKNMITGAAQMDGAILVVAATDGPMAQTREHVLLARQVGVPTILIALNKADMVDDEEMLELVEEECRDLLESQDFDRDAPIIQVSALKALEGDPEWVAKVEELMDAVDSYIPTPERDMDKPFLMPIEDVFTITGRGTVVTGRVERGKLPINSEVEILGIREPQKTTVTGIEMFHKSMDEAWAGENCGLLLRGTKRDEVERGQVVAVPGSITPHTEFEGQVYILKKEEGGRHNPFFSNYRPQFYFRTTDVTGVITLPEGTDMVMPGDTTEITVQLIQPIAMEPGLGFAIREGGRTVGSGRVTNILK
;
A
#
# COMPACT_ATOMS: atom_id res chain seq x y z
N MET A 1 -8.16 23.41 22.24
CA MET A 1 -7.11 22.68 22.97
C MET A 1 -5.95 22.46 22.02
N ALA A 2 -4.69 22.56 22.48
CA ALA A 2 -3.54 22.16 21.66
C ALA A 2 -3.62 20.65 21.39
N LYS A 3 -3.34 20.24 20.14
CA LYS A 3 -3.26 18.81 19.81
C LYS A 3 -2.10 18.16 20.58
N ALA A 4 -2.25 16.88 20.91
CA ALA A 4 -1.13 16.09 21.44
C ALA A 4 0.03 16.09 20.42
N LYS A 5 1.25 16.06 20.92
CA LYS A 5 2.44 15.94 20.08
C LYS A 5 2.78 14.47 19.88
N PHE A 6 3.12 14.11 18.64
CA PHE A 6 3.62 12.77 18.36
C PHE A 6 5.06 12.63 18.87
N GLU A 7 5.33 11.57 19.62
CA GLU A 7 6.66 11.24 20.14
C GLU A 7 7.19 9.94 19.50
N ARG A 8 8.38 9.99 18.92
CA ARG A 8 9.06 8.85 18.29
C ARG A 8 9.82 8.05 19.33
N THR A 9 9.12 7.21 20.08
CA THR A 9 9.70 6.38 21.15
C THR A 9 10.10 4.98 20.68
N LYS A 10 9.58 4.53 19.54
CA LYS A 10 9.76 3.19 18.97
C LYS A 10 10.00 3.24 17.47
N PRO A 11 10.62 2.22 16.87
CA PRO A 11 10.66 2.09 15.41
C PRO A 11 9.27 2.09 14.81
N HIS A 12 9.09 2.85 13.73
CA HIS A 12 7.83 2.94 12.99
C HIS A 12 7.83 1.99 11.80
N VAL A 13 6.79 1.16 11.69
CA VAL A 13 6.59 0.17 10.63
C VAL A 13 5.20 0.32 10.03
N ASN A 14 5.12 0.37 8.72
CA ASN A 14 3.85 0.32 8.00
C ASN A 14 3.53 -1.14 7.67
N ILE A 15 2.47 -1.67 8.24
CA ILE A 15 1.97 -2.99 7.93
C ILE A 15 0.58 -2.88 7.32
N GLY A 16 0.13 -3.88 6.58
CA GLY A 16 -1.24 -3.86 6.10
C GLY A 16 -1.83 -5.23 5.89
N THR A 17 -3.16 -5.27 5.81
CA THR A 17 -3.93 -6.46 5.46
C THR A 17 -4.24 -6.49 3.98
N ILE A 18 -3.92 -7.60 3.33
CA ILE A 18 -4.25 -7.90 1.93
C ILE A 18 -4.95 -9.26 1.84
N GLY A 19 -5.65 -9.54 0.75
CA GLY A 19 -6.34 -10.81 0.55
C GLY A 19 -7.74 -10.62 -0.06
N HIS A 20 -8.44 -11.72 -0.27
CA HIS A 20 -9.75 -11.75 -0.93
C HIS A 20 -10.81 -10.97 -0.16
N VAL A 21 -11.88 -10.53 -0.86
CA VAL A 21 -13.09 -10.01 -0.22
C VAL A 21 -13.70 -11.08 0.69
N ASP A 22 -14.33 -10.68 1.79
CA ASP A 22 -14.96 -11.55 2.79
C ASP A 22 -14.04 -12.52 3.56
N HIS A 23 -12.72 -12.46 3.36
CA HIS A 23 -11.76 -13.22 4.17
C HIS A 23 -11.51 -12.60 5.57
N GLY A 24 -12.10 -11.43 5.86
CA GLY A 24 -12.11 -10.84 7.20
C GLY A 24 -10.92 -9.91 7.50
N LYS A 25 -10.35 -9.22 6.51
CA LYS A 25 -9.27 -8.25 6.68
C LYS A 25 -9.60 -7.16 7.69
N THR A 26 -10.67 -6.41 7.45
CA THR A 26 -11.13 -5.32 8.33
C THR A 26 -11.53 -5.82 9.71
N THR A 27 -12.13 -7.02 9.79
CA THR A 27 -12.44 -7.67 11.07
C THR A 27 -11.18 -7.99 11.86
N LEU A 28 -10.12 -8.48 11.17
CA LEU A 28 -8.82 -8.76 11.78
C LEU A 28 -8.14 -7.47 12.24
N THR A 29 -8.19 -6.41 11.44
CA THR A 29 -7.68 -5.08 11.82
C THR A 29 -8.35 -4.58 13.10
N ALA A 30 -9.67 -4.66 13.19
CA ALA A 30 -10.40 -4.29 14.41
C ALA A 30 -10.05 -5.22 15.61
N ALA A 31 -9.87 -6.53 15.38
CA ALA A 31 -9.47 -7.48 16.41
C ALA A 31 -8.07 -7.17 16.95
N ILE A 32 -7.10 -6.85 16.09
CA ILE A 32 -5.76 -6.46 16.51
C ILE A 32 -5.81 -5.22 17.40
N THR A 33 -6.55 -4.19 17.00
CA THR A 33 -6.65 -2.96 17.81
C THR A 33 -7.29 -3.22 19.17
N LYS A 34 -8.31 -4.09 19.23
CA LYS A 34 -8.96 -4.47 20.49
C LYS A 34 -8.03 -5.26 21.41
N VAL A 35 -7.41 -6.29 20.89
CA VAL A 35 -6.50 -7.16 21.67
C VAL A 35 -5.32 -6.34 22.21
N LEU A 36 -4.73 -5.48 21.40
CA LEU A 36 -3.63 -4.60 21.84
C LEU A 36 -4.10 -3.50 22.80
N HIS A 37 -5.33 -2.98 22.66
CA HIS A 37 -5.91 -2.06 23.64
C HIS A 37 -6.11 -2.75 24.99
N ASP A 38 -6.68 -3.96 25.00
CA ASP A 38 -6.94 -4.70 26.23
C ASP A 38 -5.62 -5.09 26.93
N LYS A 39 -4.56 -5.38 26.16
CA LYS A 39 -3.22 -5.73 26.67
C LYS A 39 -2.41 -4.50 27.13
N TYR A 40 -2.47 -3.40 26.36
CA TYR A 40 -1.70 -2.18 26.56
C TYR A 40 -2.60 -0.93 26.46
N PRO A 41 -3.52 -0.70 27.43
CA PRO A 41 -4.54 0.35 27.33
C PRO A 41 -3.98 1.78 27.32
N ASP A 42 -2.80 1.98 27.89
CA ASP A 42 -2.14 3.31 27.90
C ASP A 42 -1.47 3.65 26.56
N LEU A 43 -1.27 2.65 25.68
CA LEU A 43 -0.57 2.81 24.40
C LEU A 43 -1.51 2.80 23.20
N ASN A 44 -2.65 2.15 23.33
CA ASN A 44 -3.54 1.86 22.19
C ASN A 44 -4.97 2.32 22.45
N GLU A 45 -5.60 2.84 21.39
CA GLU A 45 -7.04 3.06 21.34
C GLU A 45 -7.70 1.91 20.55
N TYR A 46 -8.85 1.44 21.01
CA TYR A 46 -9.64 0.48 20.24
C TYR A 46 -10.33 1.16 19.07
N THR A 47 -10.13 0.65 17.88
CA THR A 47 -10.81 1.10 16.67
C THR A 47 -11.83 0.05 16.24
N PRO A 48 -13.14 0.26 16.48
CA PRO A 48 -14.20 -0.66 16.05
C PRO A 48 -14.27 -0.81 14.54
N PHE A 49 -14.83 -1.94 14.07
CA PHE A 49 -14.99 -2.27 12.65
C PHE A 49 -15.60 -1.11 11.83
N ASP A 50 -16.67 -0.49 12.34
CA ASP A 50 -17.39 0.61 11.69
C ASP A 50 -16.62 1.95 11.68
N GLN A 51 -15.49 2.02 12.36
CA GLN A 51 -14.57 3.15 12.30
C GLN A 51 -13.36 2.86 11.39
N VAL A 52 -13.03 1.60 11.15
CA VAL A 52 -12.05 1.21 10.13
C VAL A 52 -12.66 1.45 8.75
N ASP A 53 -13.83 0.86 8.46
CA ASP A 53 -14.63 1.12 7.25
C ASP A 53 -15.58 2.31 7.51
N ASN A 54 -15.07 3.52 7.26
CA ASN A 54 -15.73 4.74 7.72
C ASN A 54 -16.67 5.39 6.68
N ALA A 55 -16.49 5.13 5.38
CA ALA A 55 -17.30 5.72 4.33
C ALA A 55 -18.75 5.17 4.32
N PRO A 56 -19.78 6.01 4.09
CA PRO A 56 -21.15 5.54 4.01
C PRO A 56 -21.36 4.40 3.00
N GLU A 57 -20.70 4.47 1.85
CA GLU A 57 -20.77 3.44 0.80
C GLU A 57 -20.15 2.10 1.23
N GLU A 58 -19.10 2.12 2.06
CA GLU A 58 -18.48 0.93 2.63
C GLU A 58 -19.41 0.22 3.59
N ARG A 59 -20.07 0.99 4.46
CA ARG A 59 -21.06 0.47 5.41
C ARG A 59 -22.29 -0.12 4.72
N ASP A 60 -22.79 0.54 3.66
CA ASP A 60 -23.97 0.09 2.92
C ASP A 60 -23.69 -1.19 2.13
N ARG A 61 -22.48 -1.37 1.62
CA ARG A 61 -22.08 -2.53 0.82
C ARG A 61 -21.41 -3.64 1.62
N GLY A 62 -20.93 -3.35 2.84
CA GLY A 62 -20.16 -4.28 3.68
C GLY A 62 -18.79 -4.65 3.12
N ILE A 63 -18.20 -3.78 2.28
CA ILE A 63 -16.89 -4.00 1.67
C ILE A 63 -16.01 -2.75 1.80
N THR A 64 -14.72 -2.94 2.03
CA THR A 64 -13.74 -1.84 2.03
C THR A 64 -13.53 -1.33 0.61
N ILE A 65 -13.66 -0.03 0.40
CA ILE A 65 -13.48 0.67 -0.88
C ILE A 65 -12.19 1.48 -0.89
N ASN A 66 -11.99 2.26 0.17
CA ASN A 66 -10.84 3.13 0.33
C ASN A 66 -9.79 2.47 1.24
N VAL A 67 -8.56 2.95 1.13
CA VAL A 67 -7.51 2.57 2.08
C VAL A 67 -7.79 3.26 3.41
N SER A 68 -7.83 2.49 4.49
CA SER A 68 -7.95 3.01 5.85
C SER A 68 -6.64 2.85 6.60
N HIS A 69 -6.32 3.82 7.46
CA HIS A 69 -5.11 3.79 8.28
C HIS A 69 -5.48 3.77 9.76
N VAL A 70 -4.96 2.78 10.47
CA VAL A 70 -5.17 2.60 11.91
C VAL A 70 -3.83 2.60 12.63
N GLU A 71 -3.75 3.24 13.80
CA GLU A 71 -2.55 3.30 14.64
C GLU A 71 -2.64 2.29 15.78
N TYR A 72 -1.56 1.56 16.03
CA TYR A 72 -1.39 0.78 17.26
C TYR A 72 0.09 0.52 17.58
N GLN A 73 0.36 0.02 18.78
CA GLN A 73 1.70 -0.26 19.26
C GLN A 73 1.77 -1.60 19.97
N THR A 74 2.90 -2.29 19.78
CA THR A 74 3.37 -3.35 20.67
C THR A 74 4.40 -2.77 21.66
N GLU A 75 5.00 -3.60 22.50
CA GLU A 75 6.14 -3.15 23.31
C GLU A 75 7.34 -2.74 22.46
N ALA A 76 7.53 -3.41 21.31
CA ALA A 76 8.71 -3.24 20.46
C ALA A 76 8.55 -2.14 19.41
N ARG A 77 7.35 -1.94 18.87
CA ARG A 77 7.14 -1.14 17.65
C ARG A 77 5.88 -0.29 17.67
N HIS A 78 5.91 0.79 16.88
CA HIS A 78 4.76 1.60 16.51
C HIS A 78 4.34 1.25 15.09
N TYR A 79 3.05 0.95 14.89
CA TYR A 79 2.51 0.54 13.59
C TYR A 79 1.52 1.56 13.03
N ALA A 80 1.67 1.86 11.75
CA ALA A 80 0.59 2.33 10.91
C ALA A 80 0.05 1.13 10.14
N HIS A 81 -1.19 0.75 10.41
CA HIS A 81 -1.85 -0.36 9.73
C HIS A 81 -2.68 0.15 8.57
N VAL A 82 -2.43 -0.38 7.39
CA VAL A 82 -3.10 -0.06 6.13
C VAL A 82 -4.10 -1.16 5.84
N ASP A 83 -5.39 -0.90 6.04
CA ASP A 83 -6.44 -1.83 5.62
C ASP A 83 -6.79 -1.58 4.15
N ALA A 84 -6.46 -2.55 3.29
CA ALA A 84 -6.59 -2.44 1.85
C ALA A 84 -7.87 -3.15 1.35
N PRO A 85 -8.57 -2.58 0.33
CA PRO A 85 -9.76 -3.20 -0.23
C PRO A 85 -9.45 -4.56 -0.84
N GLY A 86 -10.41 -5.51 -0.72
CA GLY A 86 -10.30 -6.86 -1.26
C GLY A 86 -10.95 -7.07 -2.62
N HIS A 87 -11.86 -6.18 -3.04
CA HIS A 87 -12.66 -6.35 -4.24
C HIS A 87 -11.91 -5.92 -5.50
N ALA A 88 -12.08 -6.68 -6.60
CA ALA A 88 -11.40 -6.43 -7.88
C ALA A 88 -11.63 -5.02 -8.46
N ASP A 89 -12.78 -4.41 -8.23
CA ASP A 89 -13.08 -3.05 -8.71
C ASP A 89 -12.21 -1.98 -8.04
N TYR A 90 -11.65 -2.26 -6.86
CA TYR A 90 -10.86 -1.31 -6.06
C TYR A 90 -9.36 -1.63 -6.03
N VAL A 91 -8.88 -2.45 -6.96
CA VAL A 91 -7.46 -2.83 -7.06
C VAL A 91 -6.53 -1.62 -7.14
N LYS A 92 -6.96 -0.51 -7.74
CA LYS A 92 -6.19 0.74 -7.73
C LYS A 92 -5.90 1.24 -6.30
N ASN A 93 -6.87 1.21 -5.42
CA ASN A 93 -6.70 1.60 -4.02
C ASN A 93 -5.85 0.56 -3.27
N MET A 94 -6.03 -0.74 -3.57
CA MET A 94 -5.18 -1.80 -3.04
C MET A 94 -3.70 -1.59 -3.41
N ILE A 95 -3.38 -1.30 -4.68
CA ILE A 95 -2.02 -1.03 -5.14
C ILE A 95 -1.42 0.17 -4.38
N THR A 96 -2.20 1.25 -4.23
CA THR A 96 -1.76 2.43 -3.48
C THR A 96 -1.48 2.11 -2.02
N GLY A 97 -2.36 1.35 -1.37
CA GLY A 97 -2.16 0.90 0.01
C GLY A 97 -0.94 0.00 0.16
N ALA A 98 -0.82 -1.02 -0.72
CA ALA A 98 0.30 -1.96 -0.69
C ALA A 98 1.66 -1.29 -0.91
N ALA A 99 1.74 -0.27 -1.76
CA ALA A 99 2.98 0.48 -2.00
C ALA A 99 3.51 1.22 -0.75
N GLN A 100 2.68 1.36 0.29
CA GLN A 100 3.07 1.98 1.56
C GLN A 100 3.59 0.98 2.58
N MET A 101 3.37 -0.32 2.38
CA MET A 101 3.63 -1.35 3.38
C MET A 101 5.12 -1.72 3.42
N ASP A 102 5.66 -1.85 4.63
CA ASP A 102 6.98 -2.42 4.91
C ASP A 102 6.89 -3.94 5.12
N GLY A 103 5.68 -4.45 5.29
CA GLY A 103 5.31 -5.85 5.34
C GLY A 103 3.80 -5.99 5.27
N ALA A 104 3.30 -7.16 4.90
CA ALA A 104 1.87 -7.41 4.79
C ALA A 104 1.43 -8.66 5.55
N ILE A 105 0.21 -8.64 6.05
CA ILE A 105 -0.53 -9.80 6.55
C ILE A 105 -1.48 -10.24 5.43
N LEU A 106 -1.21 -11.40 4.84
CA LEU A 106 -2.12 -12.02 3.89
C LEU A 106 -3.22 -12.74 4.67
N VAL A 107 -4.44 -12.24 4.57
CA VAL A 107 -5.61 -12.83 5.23
C VAL A 107 -6.29 -13.80 4.29
N VAL A 108 -6.31 -15.08 4.67
CA VAL A 108 -6.95 -16.18 3.94
C VAL A 108 -7.97 -16.84 4.86
N ALA A 109 -9.22 -17.01 4.37
CA ALA A 109 -10.19 -17.80 5.13
C ALA A 109 -9.85 -19.28 5.05
N ALA A 110 -9.75 -19.96 6.18
CA ALA A 110 -9.46 -21.38 6.28
C ALA A 110 -10.51 -22.25 5.55
N THR A 111 -11.75 -21.75 5.47
CA THR A 111 -12.87 -22.40 4.77
C THR A 111 -12.75 -22.39 3.25
N ASP A 112 -12.03 -21.41 2.68
CA ASP A 112 -12.06 -21.12 1.24
C ASP A 112 -10.68 -21.30 0.57
N GLY A 113 -9.61 -21.19 1.36
CA GLY A 113 -8.23 -21.20 0.84
C GLY A 113 -7.88 -19.96 -0.01
N PRO A 114 -6.74 -19.99 -0.71
CA PRO A 114 -6.30 -18.89 -1.58
C PRO A 114 -7.18 -18.77 -2.83
N MET A 115 -7.94 -17.68 -2.93
CA MET A 115 -8.83 -17.39 -4.05
C MET A 115 -8.16 -16.50 -5.12
N ALA A 116 -8.88 -16.19 -6.20
CA ALA A 116 -8.34 -15.42 -7.33
C ALA A 116 -7.77 -14.06 -6.92
N GLN A 117 -8.46 -13.29 -6.07
CA GLN A 117 -7.99 -11.99 -5.60
C GLN A 117 -6.84 -12.14 -4.60
N THR A 118 -6.79 -13.23 -3.81
CA THR A 118 -5.64 -13.54 -2.97
C THR A 118 -4.37 -13.62 -3.80
N ARG A 119 -4.42 -14.36 -4.91
CA ARG A 119 -3.30 -14.53 -5.86
C ARG A 119 -2.92 -13.20 -6.52
N GLU A 120 -3.90 -12.41 -6.96
CA GLU A 120 -3.66 -11.08 -7.53
C GLU A 120 -3.02 -10.13 -6.52
N HIS A 121 -3.45 -10.15 -5.25
CA HIS A 121 -2.91 -9.28 -4.21
C HIS A 121 -1.45 -9.62 -3.87
N VAL A 122 -1.08 -10.90 -3.80
CA VAL A 122 0.31 -11.32 -3.58
C VAL A 122 1.20 -10.89 -4.75
N LEU A 123 0.74 -11.09 -5.99
CA LEU A 123 1.43 -10.62 -7.19
C LEU A 123 1.64 -9.10 -7.15
N LEU A 124 0.60 -8.33 -6.86
CA LEU A 124 0.67 -6.86 -6.80
C LEU A 124 1.56 -6.37 -5.66
N ALA A 125 1.50 -7.00 -4.50
CA ALA A 125 2.39 -6.70 -3.37
C ALA A 125 3.86 -6.87 -3.78
N ARG A 126 4.19 -7.94 -4.51
CA ARG A 126 5.52 -8.15 -5.05
C ARG A 126 5.94 -7.05 -6.02
N GLN A 127 5.03 -6.64 -6.91
CA GLN A 127 5.31 -5.63 -7.93
C GLN A 127 5.54 -4.23 -7.34
N VAL A 128 4.78 -3.86 -6.30
CA VAL A 128 4.96 -2.57 -5.63
C VAL A 128 6.10 -2.57 -4.61
N GLY A 129 6.73 -3.73 -4.40
CA GLY A 129 7.94 -3.84 -3.59
C GLY A 129 7.70 -4.11 -2.11
N VAL A 130 6.57 -4.68 -1.72
CA VAL A 130 6.37 -5.20 -0.35
C VAL A 130 7.43 -6.28 -0.10
N PRO A 131 8.31 -6.10 0.89
CA PRO A 131 9.46 -7.00 1.04
C PRO A 131 9.10 -8.34 1.68
N THR A 132 8.08 -8.39 2.52
CA THR A 132 7.78 -9.53 3.38
C THR A 132 6.29 -9.70 3.57
N ILE A 133 5.81 -10.95 3.50
CA ILE A 133 4.41 -11.32 3.75
C ILE A 133 4.38 -12.45 4.78
N LEU A 134 3.53 -12.34 5.80
CA LEU A 134 3.14 -13.45 6.65
C LEU A 134 1.63 -13.70 6.50
N ILE A 135 1.13 -14.83 7.00
CA ILE A 135 -0.24 -15.27 6.74
C ILE A 135 -1.04 -15.35 8.02
N ALA A 136 -2.22 -14.73 8.02
CA ALA A 136 -3.28 -14.97 8.99
C ALA A 136 -4.32 -15.90 8.36
N LEU A 137 -4.36 -17.16 8.77
CA LEU A 137 -5.36 -18.12 8.35
C LEU A 137 -6.61 -17.91 9.21
N ASN A 138 -7.51 -17.06 8.71
CA ASN A 138 -8.68 -16.58 9.45
C ASN A 138 -9.87 -17.53 9.33
N LYS A 139 -10.86 -17.39 10.22
CA LYS A 139 -12.02 -18.28 10.35
C LYS A 139 -11.63 -19.73 10.67
N ALA A 140 -10.50 -19.94 11.32
CA ALA A 140 -10.02 -21.28 11.67
C ALA A 140 -10.97 -21.97 12.67
N ASP A 141 -11.74 -21.23 13.44
CA ASP A 141 -12.82 -21.73 14.32
C ASP A 141 -13.96 -22.45 13.58
N MET A 142 -14.03 -22.31 12.26
CA MET A 142 -15.07 -22.94 11.43
C MET A 142 -14.61 -24.25 10.77
N VAL A 143 -13.37 -24.67 11.00
CA VAL A 143 -12.77 -25.86 10.36
C VAL A 143 -12.28 -26.79 11.48
N ASP A 144 -12.97 -27.91 11.66
CA ASP A 144 -12.63 -28.94 12.66
C ASP A 144 -11.64 -29.99 12.14
N ASP A 145 -11.34 -29.99 10.85
CA ASP A 145 -10.49 -30.97 10.17
C ASP A 145 -9.06 -30.43 10.03
N GLU A 146 -8.14 -31.00 10.80
CA GLU A 146 -6.72 -30.64 10.80
C GLU A 146 -6.05 -30.89 9.44
N GLU A 147 -6.42 -31.98 8.72
CA GLU A 147 -5.86 -32.26 7.38
C GLU A 147 -6.27 -31.19 6.36
N MET A 148 -7.47 -30.63 6.53
CA MET A 148 -7.96 -29.56 5.68
C MET A 148 -7.22 -28.24 5.95
N LEU A 149 -6.92 -27.94 7.23
CA LEU A 149 -6.11 -26.76 7.59
C LEU A 149 -4.69 -26.88 7.02
N GLU A 150 -4.03 -28.05 7.17
CA GLU A 150 -2.70 -28.32 6.63
C GLU A 150 -2.67 -28.15 5.09
N LEU A 151 -3.72 -28.63 4.39
CA LEU A 151 -3.81 -28.46 2.94
C LEU A 151 -3.89 -26.98 2.53
N VAL A 152 -4.71 -26.19 3.21
CA VAL A 152 -4.85 -24.75 2.93
C VAL A 152 -3.55 -24.01 3.26
N GLU A 153 -2.85 -24.37 4.33
CA GLU A 153 -1.53 -23.82 4.65
C GLU A 153 -0.52 -24.11 3.54
N GLU A 154 -0.50 -25.34 3.00
CA GLU A 154 0.41 -25.70 1.92
C GLU A 154 0.09 -24.94 0.62
N GLU A 155 -1.19 -24.78 0.28
CA GLU A 155 -1.60 -23.94 -0.85
C GLU A 155 -1.16 -22.46 -0.68
N CYS A 156 -1.19 -21.94 0.55
CA CYS A 156 -0.70 -20.62 0.86
C CYS A 156 0.81 -20.50 0.69
N ARG A 157 1.58 -21.52 1.12
CA ARG A 157 3.04 -21.60 0.95
C ARG A 157 3.42 -21.63 -0.54
N ASP A 158 2.74 -22.47 -1.33
CA ASP A 158 2.94 -22.55 -2.77
C ASP A 158 2.64 -21.21 -3.46
N LEU A 159 1.61 -20.50 -3.01
CA LEU A 159 1.30 -19.18 -3.52
C LEU A 159 2.42 -18.18 -3.25
N LEU A 160 2.95 -18.11 -2.01
CA LEU A 160 4.04 -17.22 -1.67
C LEU A 160 5.30 -17.52 -2.50
N GLU A 161 5.69 -18.80 -2.58
CA GLU A 161 6.85 -19.25 -3.37
C GLU A 161 6.70 -18.89 -4.85
N SER A 162 5.50 -19.04 -5.43
CA SER A 162 5.22 -18.70 -6.83
C SER A 162 5.45 -17.23 -7.18
N GLN A 163 5.48 -16.35 -6.18
CA GLN A 163 5.70 -14.92 -6.31
C GLN A 163 7.01 -14.45 -5.66
N ASP A 164 7.98 -15.37 -5.48
CA ASP A 164 9.29 -15.11 -4.89
C ASP A 164 9.24 -14.53 -3.45
N PHE A 165 8.20 -14.84 -2.69
CA PHE A 165 8.18 -14.64 -1.25
C PHE A 165 8.67 -15.90 -0.51
N ASP A 166 9.01 -15.72 0.76
CA ASP A 166 9.47 -16.81 1.61
C ASP A 166 8.37 -17.85 1.81
N ARG A 167 8.62 -19.10 1.36
CA ARG A 167 7.72 -20.24 1.54
C ARG A 167 7.52 -20.58 3.01
N ASP A 168 8.56 -20.37 3.83
CA ASP A 168 8.56 -20.69 5.25
C ASP A 168 8.06 -19.52 6.13
N ALA A 169 7.42 -18.50 5.52
CA ALA A 169 6.79 -17.41 6.23
C ALA A 169 5.80 -17.90 7.30
N PRO A 170 5.71 -17.26 8.46
CA PRO A 170 4.78 -17.65 9.52
C PRO A 170 3.34 -17.70 9.02
N ILE A 171 2.63 -18.77 9.37
CA ILE A 171 1.17 -18.92 9.20
C ILE A 171 0.56 -19.06 10.57
N ILE A 172 -0.30 -18.13 10.94
CA ILE A 172 -0.98 -18.13 12.24
C ILE A 172 -2.47 -18.34 12.01
N GLN A 173 -3.01 -19.41 12.59
CA GLN A 173 -4.45 -19.69 12.57
C GLN A 173 -5.13 -18.74 13.56
N VAL A 174 -6.13 -17.99 13.08
CA VAL A 174 -6.88 -17.00 13.87
C VAL A 174 -8.38 -17.09 13.61
N SER A 175 -9.16 -16.62 14.56
CA SER A 175 -10.56 -16.23 14.36
C SER A 175 -10.72 -14.79 14.80
N ALA A 176 -10.71 -13.88 13.83
CA ALA A 176 -10.82 -12.44 14.12
C ALA A 176 -12.15 -12.10 14.82
N LEU A 177 -13.25 -12.77 14.44
CA LEU A 177 -14.55 -12.55 15.05
C LEU A 177 -14.59 -13.03 16.51
N LYS A 178 -14.08 -14.24 16.80
CA LYS A 178 -14.02 -14.77 18.17
C LYS A 178 -13.09 -13.96 19.07
N ALA A 179 -11.97 -13.49 18.52
CA ALA A 179 -11.09 -12.58 19.26
C ALA A 179 -11.78 -11.26 19.62
N LEU A 180 -12.56 -10.69 18.69
CA LEU A 180 -13.41 -9.52 18.97
C LEU A 180 -14.48 -9.77 20.03
N GLU A 181 -15.04 -10.97 20.08
CA GLU A 181 -15.99 -11.40 21.11
C GLU A 181 -15.33 -11.63 22.48
N GLY A 182 -14.00 -11.65 22.52
CA GLY A 182 -13.19 -11.82 23.75
C GLY A 182 -12.95 -13.26 24.13
N ASP A 183 -13.07 -14.21 23.20
CA ASP A 183 -12.72 -15.60 23.41
C ASP A 183 -11.21 -15.73 23.71
N PRO A 184 -10.81 -16.27 24.89
CA PRO A 184 -9.42 -16.25 25.32
C PRO A 184 -8.45 -17.02 24.41
N GLU A 185 -8.92 -18.10 23.78
CA GLU A 185 -8.12 -18.90 22.85
C GLU A 185 -7.76 -18.05 21.61
N TRP A 186 -8.76 -17.41 21.01
CA TRP A 186 -8.58 -16.64 19.80
C TRP A 186 -7.92 -15.28 20.05
N VAL A 187 -8.10 -14.70 21.25
CA VAL A 187 -7.31 -13.54 21.70
C VAL A 187 -5.84 -13.90 21.74
N ALA A 188 -5.47 -15.03 22.32
CA ALA A 188 -4.08 -15.50 22.36
C ALA A 188 -3.50 -15.74 20.95
N LYS A 189 -4.32 -16.20 19.99
CA LYS A 189 -3.89 -16.38 18.60
C LYS A 189 -3.65 -15.05 17.88
N VAL A 190 -4.40 -14.01 18.17
CA VAL A 190 -4.13 -12.66 17.64
C VAL A 190 -2.87 -12.07 18.30
N GLU A 191 -2.61 -12.33 19.57
CA GLU A 191 -1.34 -11.96 20.20
C GLU A 191 -0.15 -12.68 19.54
N GLU A 192 -0.27 -14.00 19.29
CA GLU A 192 0.74 -14.81 18.57
C GLU A 192 1.00 -14.23 17.16
N LEU A 193 -0.05 -13.81 16.44
CA LEU A 193 0.08 -13.12 15.16
C LEU A 193 0.91 -11.85 15.28
N MET A 194 0.66 -11.03 16.30
CA MET A 194 1.41 -9.79 16.50
C MET A 194 2.85 -10.02 16.94
N ASP A 195 3.12 -11.07 17.72
CA ASP A 195 4.48 -11.50 18.05
C ASP A 195 5.25 -11.99 16.78
N ALA A 196 4.56 -12.69 15.87
CA ALA A 196 5.11 -13.07 14.58
C ALA A 196 5.40 -11.84 13.71
N VAL A 197 4.49 -10.85 13.68
CA VAL A 197 4.70 -9.57 12.97
C VAL A 197 5.93 -8.83 13.51
N ASP A 198 6.06 -8.72 14.85
CA ASP A 198 7.19 -8.05 15.51
C ASP A 198 8.54 -8.72 15.18
N SER A 199 8.56 -10.05 15.08
CA SER A 199 9.80 -10.82 14.89
C SER A 199 10.16 -11.06 13.43
N TYR A 200 9.18 -11.29 12.56
CA TYR A 200 9.40 -11.68 11.17
C TYR A 200 9.52 -10.50 10.21
N ILE A 201 8.71 -9.45 10.39
CA ILE A 201 8.81 -8.25 9.55
C ILE A 201 10.06 -7.46 9.94
N PRO A 202 11.03 -7.23 9.03
CA PRO A 202 12.23 -6.49 9.37
C PRO A 202 11.91 -5.02 9.66
N THR A 203 12.68 -4.40 10.56
CA THR A 203 12.62 -2.95 10.72
C THR A 203 13.17 -2.30 9.45
N PRO A 204 12.37 -1.47 8.75
CA PRO A 204 12.78 -0.94 7.46
C PRO A 204 13.90 0.09 7.60
N GLU A 205 14.87 0.04 6.67
CA GLU A 205 15.84 1.11 6.49
C GLU A 205 15.15 2.31 5.80
N ARG A 206 15.44 3.52 6.28
CA ARG A 206 14.83 4.76 5.77
C ARG A 206 15.85 5.68 5.14
N ASP A 207 15.60 6.11 3.93
CA ASP A 207 16.42 7.09 3.20
C ASP A 207 16.25 8.52 3.78
N MET A 208 16.78 8.75 4.98
CA MET A 208 16.59 10.01 5.72
C MET A 208 17.40 11.17 5.17
N ASP A 209 18.49 10.89 4.46
CA ASP A 209 19.45 11.89 3.96
C ASP A 209 19.15 12.37 2.54
N LYS A 210 18.23 11.71 1.83
CA LYS A 210 17.77 12.15 0.52
C LYS A 210 16.81 13.35 0.63
N PRO A 211 16.67 14.16 -0.43
CA PRO A 211 15.65 15.20 -0.48
C PRO A 211 14.24 14.63 -0.23
N PHE A 212 13.45 15.32 0.58
CA PHE A 212 12.09 14.91 0.92
C PHE A 212 11.23 14.70 -0.32
N LEU A 213 10.48 13.60 -0.31
CA LEU A 213 9.48 13.25 -1.31
C LEU A 213 8.31 12.53 -0.65
N MET A 214 7.09 12.98 -0.92
CA MET A 214 5.85 12.36 -0.47
C MET A 214 4.82 12.33 -1.60
N PRO A 215 4.45 11.14 -2.12
CA PRO A 215 3.32 10.98 -3.03
C PRO A 215 2.01 11.37 -2.35
N ILE A 216 1.14 12.09 -3.07
CA ILE A 216 -0.18 12.49 -2.56
C ILE A 216 -1.17 11.35 -2.80
N GLU A 217 -1.81 10.92 -1.72
CA GLU A 217 -2.85 9.88 -1.73
C GLU A 217 -4.24 10.45 -1.69
N ASP A 218 -4.44 11.44 -0.82
CA ASP A 218 -5.72 12.10 -0.69
C ASP A 218 -5.55 13.59 -0.38
N VAL A 219 -6.62 14.35 -0.64
CA VAL A 219 -6.64 15.79 -0.48
C VAL A 219 -7.92 16.22 0.23
N PHE A 220 -7.76 16.83 1.40
CA PHE A 220 -8.86 17.28 2.23
C PHE A 220 -8.87 18.80 2.40
N THR A 221 -10.04 19.34 2.71
CA THR A 221 -10.18 20.72 3.16
C THR A 221 -10.60 20.72 4.62
N ILE A 222 -9.81 21.38 5.47
CA ILE A 222 -10.18 21.60 6.86
C ILE A 222 -10.71 23.03 6.98
N THR A 223 -11.98 23.17 7.37
CA THR A 223 -12.63 24.48 7.53
C THR A 223 -11.82 25.38 8.47
N GLY A 224 -11.48 26.58 7.99
CA GLY A 224 -10.70 27.56 8.74
C GLY A 224 -9.18 27.28 8.83
N ARG A 225 -8.68 26.16 8.31
CA ARG A 225 -7.24 25.84 8.29
C ARG A 225 -6.63 25.78 6.89
N GLY A 226 -7.35 25.25 5.90
CA GLY A 226 -6.88 25.16 4.50
C GLY A 226 -6.87 23.74 3.96
N THR A 227 -6.08 23.53 2.90
CA THR A 227 -5.93 22.24 2.21
C THR A 227 -4.87 21.40 2.90
N VAL A 228 -5.22 20.14 3.14
CA VAL A 228 -4.31 19.11 3.67
C VAL A 228 -4.15 18.04 2.62
N VAL A 229 -2.92 17.65 2.34
CA VAL A 229 -2.59 16.48 1.52
C VAL A 229 -2.04 15.39 2.42
N THR A 230 -2.43 14.15 2.18
CA THR A 230 -1.93 12.99 2.91
C THR A 230 -1.12 12.08 2.04
N GLY A 231 -0.20 11.34 2.65
CA GLY A 231 0.60 10.34 1.99
C GLY A 231 1.67 9.77 2.92
N ARG A 232 2.31 8.70 2.46
CA ARG A 232 3.51 8.18 3.09
C ARG A 232 4.74 8.92 2.58
N VAL A 233 5.59 9.37 3.47
CA VAL A 233 6.88 9.96 3.11
C VAL A 233 7.78 8.87 2.51
N GLU A 234 8.10 8.99 1.22
CA GLU A 234 8.92 8.02 0.50
C GLU A 234 10.39 8.10 0.94
N ARG A 235 10.89 9.32 1.09
CA ARG A 235 12.28 9.60 1.51
C ARG A 235 12.45 10.99 2.13
N GLY A 236 13.54 11.17 2.84
CA GLY A 236 13.96 12.45 3.41
C GLY A 236 13.22 12.86 4.68
N LYS A 237 13.43 14.11 5.05
CA LYS A 237 12.79 14.79 6.19
C LYS A 237 12.25 16.13 5.76
N LEU A 238 11.14 16.55 6.37
CA LEU A 238 10.53 17.84 6.11
C LEU A 238 10.17 18.54 7.43
N PRO A 239 10.92 19.55 7.86
CA PRO A 239 10.53 20.40 8.96
C PRO A 239 9.28 21.23 8.64
N ILE A 240 8.48 21.56 9.68
CA ILE A 240 7.39 22.53 9.56
C ILE A 240 7.91 23.88 9.07
N ASN A 241 7.11 24.62 8.33
CA ASN A 241 7.42 25.88 7.65
C ASN A 241 8.45 25.78 6.50
N SER A 242 8.72 24.59 6.00
CA SER A 242 9.53 24.39 4.80
C SER A 242 8.76 24.76 3.53
N GLU A 243 9.47 25.35 2.57
CA GLU A 243 9.00 25.51 1.20
C GLU A 243 9.07 24.15 0.48
N VAL A 244 8.01 23.81 -0.22
CA VAL A 244 7.88 22.59 -1.03
C VAL A 244 7.33 22.90 -2.41
N GLU A 245 7.49 21.96 -3.33
CA GLU A 245 6.94 22.02 -4.66
C GLU A 245 6.00 20.85 -4.87
N ILE A 246 4.81 21.12 -5.44
CA ILE A 246 3.84 20.10 -5.83
C ILE A 246 4.01 19.86 -7.32
N LEU A 247 4.27 18.61 -7.70
CA LEU A 247 4.75 18.23 -9.03
C LEU A 247 3.96 17.05 -9.60
N GLY A 248 3.89 17.00 -10.94
CA GLY A 248 3.22 15.94 -11.69
C GLY A 248 1.79 16.30 -12.04
N ILE A 249 1.26 15.70 -13.11
CA ILE A 249 -0.09 15.85 -13.65
C ILE A 249 -0.40 17.29 -14.12
N ARG A 250 -0.16 18.28 -13.27
CA ARG A 250 -0.39 19.72 -13.50
C ARG A 250 0.91 20.51 -13.48
N GLU A 251 0.80 21.79 -13.81
CA GLU A 251 1.92 22.74 -13.71
C GLU A 251 2.48 22.75 -12.27
N PRO A 252 3.81 22.79 -12.10
CA PRO A 252 4.45 22.84 -10.81
C PRO A 252 4.00 24.03 -9.97
N GLN A 253 3.72 23.80 -8.69
CA GLN A 253 3.27 24.83 -7.76
C GLN A 253 4.13 24.82 -6.48
N LYS A 254 4.64 25.98 -6.09
CA LYS A 254 5.35 26.15 -4.80
C LYS A 254 4.40 26.56 -3.69
N THR A 255 4.60 25.98 -2.52
CA THR A 255 3.84 26.31 -1.32
C THR A 255 4.69 26.11 -0.07
N THR A 256 4.14 26.42 1.10
CA THR A 256 4.79 26.21 2.40
C THR A 256 3.95 25.24 3.23
N VAL A 257 4.58 24.24 3.83
CA VAL A 257 3.95 23.33 4.78
C VAL A 257 3.89 24.01 6.15
N THR A 258 2.69 24.38 6.61
CA THR A 258 2.49 25.11 7.86
C THR A 258 2.06 24.23 9.03
N GLY A 259 1.78 22.96 8.79
CA GLY A 259 1.43 21.98 9.82
C GLY A 259 1.68 20.57 9.31
N ILE A 260 2.10 19.72 10.21
CA ILE A 260 2.32 18.29 9.96
C ILE A 260 1.59 17.52 11.05
N GLU A 261 0.82 16.51 10.65
CA GLU A 261 0.05 15.70 11.59
C GLU A 261 0.13 14.21 11.18
N MET A 262 0.22 13.34 12.16
CA MET A 262 0.08 11.89 12.00
C MET A 262 -0.86 11.36 13.09
N PHE A 263 -1.90 10.61 12.71
CA PHE A 263 -2.94 10.10 13.62
C PHE A 263 -3.47 11.18 14.58
N HIS A 264 -3.84 12.34 14.03
CA HIS A 264 -4.35 13.52 14.76
C HIS A 264 -3.38 14.16 15.77
N LYS A 265 -2.14 13.69 15.85
CA LYS A 265 -1.06 14.27 16.68
C LYS A 265 -0.20 15.21 15.84
N SER A 266 0.20 16.35 16.41
CA SER A 266 1.06 17.32 15.71
C SER A 266 2.53 16.88 15.71
N MET A 267 3.25 17.23 14.64
CA MET A 267 4.67 16.92 14.45
C MET A 267 5.45 18.19 14.08
N ASP A 268 6.71 18.29 14.50
CA ASP A 268 7.59 19.38 14.10
C ASP A 268 8.25 19.11 12.73
N GLU A 269 8.41 17.84 12.38
CA GLU A 269 8.91 17.41 11.08
C GLU A 269 8.34 16.04 10.70
N ALA A 270 8.23 15.77 9.39
CA ALA A 270 7.89 14.46 8.83
C ALA A 270 9.16 13.72 8.43
N TRP A 271 9.20 12.40 8.65
CA TRP A 271 10.33 11.53 8.32
C TRP A 271 9.94 10.45 7.32
N ALA A 272 10.95 9.99 6.54
CA ALA A 272 10.78 8.86 5.64
C ALA A 272 10.10 7.67 6.33
N GLY A 273 9.07 7.12 5.71
CA GLY A 273 8.24 6.02 6.21
C GLY A 273 6.98 6.43 6.96
N GLU A 274 6.85 7.67 7.40
CA GLU A 274 5.67 8.12 8.15
C GLU A 274 4.49 8.45 7.23
N ASN A 275 3.29 8.05 7.63
CA ASN A 275 2.03 8.44 6.98
C ASN A 275 1.53 9.72 7.62
N CYS A 276 1.61 10.83 6.92
CA CYS A 276 1.27 12.12 7.49
C CYS A 276 0.39 13.00 6.60
N GLY A 277 -0.28 13.94 7.23
CA GLY A 277 -1.00 15.03 6.58
C GLY A 277 -0.19 16.31 6.63
N LEU A 278 0.00 16.95 5.49
CA LEU A 278 0.70 18.22 5.34
C LEU A 278 -0.32 19.33 5.08
N LEU A 279 -0.36 20.33 5.96
CA LEU A 279 -1.19 21.53 5.79
C LEU A 279 -0.46 22.52 4.88
N LEU A 280 -1.05 22.82 3.73
CA LEU A 280 -0.47 23.69 2.70
C LEU A 280 -0.97 25.13 2.81
N ARG A 281 -0.06 26.08 2.72
CA ARG A 281 -0.39 27.51 2.77
C ARG A 281 -0.91 28.02 1.44
N GLY A 282 -2.14 28.60 1.44
CA GLY A 282 -2.67 29.30 0.27
C GLY A 282 -3.02 28.42 -0.93
N THR A 283 -2.89 27.10 -0.80
CA THR A 283 -3.24 26.13 -1.84
C THR A 283 -4.72 25.74 -1.70
N LYS A 284 -5.49 25.80 -2.79
CA LYS A 284 -6.88 25.36 -2.81
C LYS A 284 -6.99 23.87 -3.09
N ARG A 285 -8.13 23.28 -2.67
CA ARG A 285 -8.41 21.84 -2.88
C ARG A 285 -8.38 21.41 -4.35
N ASP A 286 -8.85 22.28 -5.24
CA ASP A 286 -8.94 22.03 -6.68
C ASP A 286 -7.61 22.28 -7.44
N GLU A 287 -6.60 22.81 -6.79
CA GLU A 287 -5.26 23.01 -7.33
C GLU A 287 -4.35 21.77 -7.15
N VAL A 288 -4.73 20.84 -6.30
CA VAL A 288 -3.95 19.65 -5.93
C VAL A 288 -4.79 18.39 -6.09
N GLU A 289 -4.18 17.32 -6.56
CA GLU A 289 -4.86 16.03 -6.72
C GLU A 289 -3.96 14.83 -6.40
N ARG A 290 -4.61 13.70 -6.12
CA ARG A 290 -3.95 12.40 -5.94
C ARG A 290 -3.05 12.10 -7.15
N GLY A 291 -1.86 11.57 -6.88
CA GLY A 291 -0.89 11.20 -7.90
C GLY A 291 0.19 12.23 -8.16
N GLN A 292 -0.01 13.47 -7.72
CA GLN A 292 1.08 14.44 -7.60
C GLN A 292 2.02 14.06 -6.44
N VAL A 293 3.19 14.68 -6.39
CA VAL A 293 4.13 14.53 -5.27
C VAL A 293 4.41 15.87 -4.62
N VAL A 294 4.65 15.86 -3.32
CA VAL A 294 5.22 16.97 -2.56
C VAL A 294 6.72 16.71 -2.41
N ALA A 295 7.55 17.62 -2.85
CA ALA A 295 9.00 17.45 -2.85
C ALA A 295 9.75 18.74 -2.45
N VAL A 296 11.01 18.60 -2.08
CA VAL A 296 11.93 19.74 -1.99
C VAL A 296 12.04 20.38 -3.37
N PRO A 297 11.93 21.73 -3.50
CA PRO A 297 11.98 22.39 -4.79
C PRO A 297 13.22 22.00 -5.62
N GLY A 298 12.98 21.59 -6.87
CA GLY A 298 14.05 21.18 -7.80
C GLY A 298 14.68 19.82 -7.55
N SER A 299 14.19 19.01 -6.60
CA SER A 299 14.75 17.70 -6.29
C SER A 299 14.25 16.54 -7.18
N ILE A 300 13.14 16.75 -7.85
CA ILE A 300 12.55 15.82 -8.83
C ILE A 300 11.81 16.63 -9.88
N THR A 301 11.65 16.09 -11.08
CA THR A 301 10.93 16.74 -12.19
C THR A 301 9.85 15.83 -12.76
N PRO A 302 8.73 16.38 -13.27
CA PRO A 302 7.74 15.62 -14.00
C PRO A 302 8.19 15.37 -15.44
N HIS A 303 7.88 14.19 -15.95
CA HIS A 303 8.29 13.72 -17.27
C HIS A 303 7.14 13.02 -18.01
N THR A 304 7.17 13.06 -19.34
CA THR A 304 6.18 12.43 -20.21
C THR A 304 6.74 11.31 -21.07
N GLU A 305 8.06 11.17 -21.15
CA GLU A 305 8.68 10.15 -21.99
C GLU A 305 9.88 9.50 -21.31
N PHE A 306 9.88 8.17 -21.28
CA PHE A 306 10.93 7.39 -20.60
C PHE A 306 11.17 6.05 -21.30
N GLU A 307 12.33 5.46 -21.03
CA GLU A 307 12.64 4.05 -21.31
C GLU A 307 12.47 3.23 -20.03
N GLY A 308 11.98 2.01 -20.17
CA GLY A 308 11.81 1.10 -19.05
C GLY A 308 12.03 -0.34 -19.44
N GLN A 309 12.62 -1.10 -18.52
CA GLN A 309 12.67 -2.54 -18.61
C GLN A 309 11.38 -3.12 -18.02
N VAL A 310 10.72 -4.00 -18.76
CA VAL A 310 9.42 -4.58 -18.38
C VAL A 310 9.43 -6.09 -18.47
N TYR A 311 8.72 -6.74 -17.57
CA TYR A 311 8.31 -8.13 -17.65
C TYR A 311 6.81 -8.20 -17.94
N ILE A 312 6.41 -8.98 -18.94
CA ILE A 312 5.02 -9.17 -19.33
C ILE A 312 4.52 -10.47 -18.75
N LEU A 313 3.49 -10.39 -17.89
CA LEU A 313 2.94 -11.53 -17.19
C LEU A 313 2.38 -12.60 -18.14
N LYS A 314 2.68 -13.86 -17.85
CA LYS A 314 2.10 -15.01 -18.53
C LYS A 314 0.62 -15.16 -18.21
N LYS A 315 -0.07 -15.96 -19.02
CA LYS A 315 -1.48 -16.31 -18.79
C LYS A 315 -1.70 -16.95 -17.41
N GLU A 316 -0.81 -17.86 -17.03
CA GLU A 316 -0.84 -18.59 -15.76
C GLU A 316 -0.64 -17.66 -14.55
N GLU A 317 0.02 -16.53 -14.76
CA GLU A 317 0.24 -15.45 -13.78
C GLU A 317 -0.92 -14.43 -13.77
N GLY A 318 -2.01 -14.69 -14.48
CA GLY A 318 -3.16 -13.76 -14.60
C GLY A 318 -2.99 -12.70 -15.68
N GLY A 319 -1.90 -12.73 -16.43
CA GLY A 319 -1.55 -11.75 -17.46
C GLY A 319 -2.27 -11.93 -18.79
N ARG A 320 -1.62 -11.48 -19.86
CA ARG A 320 -2.16 -11.52 -21.23
C ARG A 320 -2.11 -12.93 -21.84
N HIS A 321 -3.01 -13.15 -22.81
CA HIS A 321 -3.00 -14.37 -23.63
C HIS A 321 -2.33 -14.15 -25.00
N ASN A 322 -2.34 -12.90 -25.46
CA ASN A 322 -1.85 -12.53 -26.78
C ASN A 322 -0.68 -11.56 -26.70
N PRO A 323 0.22 -11.54 -27.70
CA PRO A 323 1.27 -10.55 -27.77
C PRO A 323 0.70 -9.14 -27.93
N PHE A 324 1.53 -8.14 -27.68
CA PHE A 324 1.23 -6.76 -28.08
C PHE A 324 2.32 -6.22 -29.02
N PHE A 325 1.97 -5.16 -29.71
CA PHE A 325 2.79 -4.51 -30.76
C PHE A 325 3.06 -3.06 -30.38
N SER A 326 3.93 -2.38 -31.09
CA SER A 326 4.10 -0.93 -30.98
C SER A 326 2.75 -0.21 -31.13
N ASN A 327 2.61 0.92 -30.44
CA ASN A 327 1.37 1.69 -30.25
C ASN A 327 0.34 1.04 -29.32
N TYR A 328 0.70 0.03 -28.54
CA TYR A 328 -0.13 -0.47 -27.46
C TYR A 328 -0.33 0.61 -26.39
N ARG A 329 -1.56 0.77 -25.86
CA ARG A 329 -1.97 1.85 -24.97
C ARG A 329 -2.58 1.38 -23.68
N PRO A 330 -1.77 0.79 -22.77
CA PRO A 330 -2.24 0.41 -21.43
C PRO A 330 -2.23 1.58 -20.46
N GLN A 331 -2.64 1.30 -19.21
CA GLN A 331 -2.48 2.18 -18.07
C GLN A 331 -1.18 1.82 -17.32
N PHE A 332 -0.40 2.84 -17.00
CA PHE A 332 0.81 2.76 -16.19
C PHE A 332 0.50 3.27 -14.79
N TYR A 333 0.76 2.45 -13.80
CA TYR A 333 0.56 2.79 -12.39
C TYR A 333 1.88 3.17 -11.77
N PHE A 334 1.99 4.44 -11.34
CA PHE A 334 3.14 4.99 -10.64
C PHE A 334 2.69 5.46 -9.26
N ARG A 335 3.34 5.02 -8.19
CA ARG A 335 3.01 5.45 -6.82
C ARG A 335 1.49 5.40 -6.55
N THR A 336 0.85 6.58 -6.48
CA THR A 336 -0.57 6.72 -6.11
C THR A 336 -1.51 7.00 -7.30
N THR A 337 -1.01 6.98 -8.54
CA THR A 337 -1.80 7.31 -9.73
C THR A 337 -1.58 6.34 -10.88
N ASP A 338 -2.50 6.39 -11.83
CA ASP A 338 -2.39 5.73 -13.11
C ASP A 338 -2.50 6.76 -14.26
N VAL A 339 -1.76 6.51 -15.31
CA VAL A 339 -1.77 7.33 -16.52
C VAL A 339 -1.68 6.46 -17.77
N THR A 340 -2.43 6.79 -18.80
CA THR A 340 -2.32 6.10 -20.08
C THR A 340 -1.00 6.46 -20.76
N GLY A 341 -0.30 5.45 -21.28
CA GLY A 341 0.92 5.61 -22.05
C GLY A 341 0.88 4.83 -23.34
N VAL A 342 1.62 5.30 -24.33
CA VAL A 342 1.83 4.62 -25.62
C VAL A 342 3.18 3.94 -25.61
N ILE A 343 3.21 2.64 -25.85
CA ILE A 343 4.43 1.84 -25.92
C ILE A 343 4.97 1.82 -27.33
N THR A 344 6.27 2.10 -27.46
CA THR A 344 7.07 1.87 -28.68
C THR A 344 8.09 0.78 -28.37
N LEU A 345 8.14 -0.24 -29.21
CA LEU A 345 9.11 -1.34 -29.11
C LEU A 345 10.44 -0.98 -29.76
N PRO A 346 11.56 -1.56 -29.30
CA PRO A 346 12.88 -1.35 -29.91
C PRO A 346 12.92 -1.76 -31.39
N GLU A 347 13.82 -1.16 -32.15
CA GLU A 347 14.06 -1.56 -33.55
C GLU A 347 14.37 -3.08 -33.65
N GLY A 348 13.70 -3.75 -34.57
CA GLY A 348 13.84 -5.19 -34.77
C GLY A 348 12.97 -6.07 -33.89
N THR A 349 12.16 -5.45 -33.01
CA THR A 349 11.16 -6.16 -32.18
C THR A 349 9.77 -5.88 -32.74
N ASP A 350 9.17 -6.86 -33.41
CA ASP A 350 7.83 -6.70 -33.98
C ASP A 350 6.73 -6.81 -32.94
N MET A 351 6.89 -7.70 -31.95
CA MET A 351 5.92 -7.97 -30.90
C MET A 351 6.60 -8.41 -29.61
N VAL A 352 5.87 -8.32 -28.49
CA VAL A 352 6.26 -8.83 -27.17
C VAL A 352 5.25 -9.87 -26.72
N MET A 353 5.75 -11.06 -26.34
CA MET A 353 4.93 -12.19 -25.88
C MET A 353 4.74 -12.16 -24.36
N PRO A 354 3.63 -12.72 -23.85
CA PRO A 354 3.53 -13.03 -22.43
C PRO A 354 4.71 -13.90 -21.96
N GLY A 355 5.37 -13.48 -20.87
CA GLY A 355 6.59 -14.11 -20.35
C GLY A 355 7.90 -13.45 -20.80
N ASP A 356 7.85 -12.50 -21.73
CA ASP A 356 9.04 -11.80 -22.17
C ASP A 356 9.47 -10.70 -21.20
N THR A 357 10.78 -10.52 -21.11
CA THR A 357 11.41 -9.32 -20.53
C THR A 357 12.02 -8.51 -21.66
N THR A 358 11.66 -7.24 -21.76
CA THR A 358 12.15 -6.37 -22.83
C THR A 358 12.27 -4.92 -22.37
N GLU A 359 13.02 -4.13 -23.15
CA GLU A 359 13.00 -2.67 -23.04
C GLU A 359 11.86 -2.09 -23.87
N ILE A 360 11.23 -1.05 -23.37
CA ILE A 360 10.20 -0.29 -24.04
C ILE A 360 10.45 1.21 -23.91
N THR A 361 10.04 1.96 -24.90
CA THR A 361 9.88 3.41 -24.78
C THR A 361 8.40 3.73 -24.55
N VAL A 362 8.11 4.59 -23.58
CA VAL A 362 6.75 4.95 -23.19
C VAL A 362 6.57 6.45 -23.30
N GLN A 363 5.49 6.87 -23.98
CA GLN A 363 5.01 8.25 -24.01
C GLN A 363 3.71 8.35 -23.22
N LEU A 364 3.74 9.03 -22.08
CA LEU A 364 2.58 9.26 -21.21
C LEU A 364 1.74 10.43 -21.73
N ILE A 365 0.42 10.37 -21.49
CA ILE A 365 -0.50 11.47 -21.84
C ILE A 365 -0.46 12.64 -20.86
N GLN A 366 0.11 12.44 -19.67
CA GLN A 366 0.28 13.44 -18.61
C GLN A 366 1.67 13.30 -17.98
N PRO A 367 2.27 14.40 -17.51
CA PRO A 367 3.57 14.36 -16.86
C PRO A 367 3.47 13.73 -15.46
N ILE A 368 4.39 12.84 -15.14
CA ILE A 368 4.53 12.18 -13.83
C ILE A 368 5.90 12.50 -13.26
N ALA A 369 5.95 12.85 -11.97
CA ALA A 369 7.21 13.02 -11.25
C ALA A 369 7.93 11.67 -11.18
N MET A 370 9.05 11.54 -11.87
CA MET A 370 9.78 10.27 -11.97
C MET A 370 11.31 10.47 -12.00
N GLU A 371 12.00 9.39 -11.70
CA GLU A 371 13.45 9.28 -11.76
C GLU A 371 13.83 7.85 -12.18
N PRO A 372 15.04 7.62 -12.69
CA PRO A 372 15.50 6.27 -12.98
C PRO A 372 15.40 5.36 -11.74
N GLY A 373 14.97 4.13 -11.96
CA GLY A 373 14.71 3.15 -10.90
C GLY A 373 13.28 3.11 -10.37
N LEU A 374 12.43 4.12 -10.70
CA LEU A 374 11.03 4.11 -10.29
C LEU A 374 10.30 2.90 -10.89
N GLY A 375 9.67 2.10 -10.02
CA GLY A 375 8.84 0.97 -10.42
C GLY A 375 7.47 1.39 -10.94
N PHE A 376 6.91 0.61 -11.84
CA PHE A 376 5.54 0.77 -12.34
C PHE A 376 4.88 -0.56 -12.66
N ALA A 377 3.55 -0.59 -12.59
CA ALA A 377 2.75 -1.69 -13.09
C ALA A 377 2.03 -1.29 -14.39
N ILE A 378 1.81 -2.25 -15.28
CA ILE A 378 1.07 -2.09 -16.53
C ILE A 378 -0.25 -2.82 -16.39
N ARG A 379 -1.36 -2.13 -16.67
CA ARG A 379 -2.72 -2.71 -16.55
C ARG A 379 -3.55 -2.48 -17.82
N GLU A 380 -4.38 -3.46 -18.12
CA GLU A 380 -5.34 -3.44 -19.22
C GLU A 380 -6.64 -4.11 -18.80
N GLY A 381 -7.78 -3.46 -19.03
CA GLY A 381 -9.10 -4.05 -18.75
C GLY A 381 -9.28 -4.54 -17.31
N GLY A 382 -8.72 -3.82 -16.32
CA GLY A 382 -8.79 -4.17 -14.92
C GLY A 382 -7.80 -5.25 -14.44
N ARG A 383 -6.91 -5.73 -15.32
CA ARG A 383 -5.90 -6.76 -15.01
C ARG A 383 -4.50 -6.20 -15.08
N THR A 384 -3.62 -6.66 -14.20
CA THR A 384 -2.19 -6.41 -14.33
C THR A 384 -1.63 -7.32 -15.42
N VAL A 385 -0.95 -6.72 -16.39
CA VAL A 385 -0.41 -7.43 -17.56
C VAL A 385 1.10 -7.38 -17.62
N GLY A 386 1.72 -6.59 -16.77
CA GLY A 386 3.17 -6.50 -16.67
C GLY A 386 3.62 -5.55 -15.57
N SER A 387 4.90 -5.54 -15.31
CA SER A 387 5.56 -4.60 -14.41
C SER A 387 6.94 -4.23 -14.94
N GLY A 388 7.48 -3.11 -14.48
CA GLY A 388 8.78 -2.66 -14.93
C GLY A 388 9.38 -1.58 -14.04
N ARG A 389 10.55 -1.12 -14.46
CA ARG A 389 11.27 0.00 -13.85
C ARG A 389 11.71 0.98 -14.92
N VAL A 390 11.65 2.26 -14.61
CA VAL A 390 12.21 3.33 -15.42
C VAL A 390 13.73 3.16 -15.49
N THR A 391 14.29 3.05 -16.66
CA THR A 391 15.74 2.93 -16.88
C THR A 391 16.36 4.25 -17.27
N ASN A 392 15.64 5.03 -18.10
CA ASN A 392 16.14 6.31 -18.59
C ASN A 392 14.97 7.30 -18.78
N ILE A 393 15.23 8.59 -18.60
CA ILE A 393 14.28 9.67 -18.84
C ILE A 393 14.64 10.36 -20.16
N LEU A 394 13.64 10.51 -21.03
CA LEU A 394 13.83 11.10 -22.37
C LEU A 394 13.27 12.54 -22.45
N LYS A 395 12.11 12.80 -21.80
CA LYS A 395 11.48 14.13 -21.86
C LYS A 395 10.61 14.40 -20.65
#